data_020603434b05164a50467b9b21b17cda
#
_entry.id   020603434b05164a50467b9b21b17cda
#
_cell.length_a   1.000
_cell.length_b   1.000
_cell.length_c   1.000
_cell.angle_alpha   90.00
_cell.angle_beta   90.00
_cell.angle_gamma   90.00
#
_symmetry.space_group_name_H-M   'P 1'
#
loop_
_entity.id
_entity.type
_entity.pdbx_description
1 polymer ?
#
loop_
_entity_poly.entity_id
_entity_poly.type
_entity_poly.pdbx_seq_one_letter_code
_entity_poly.pdbx_strand_id
1 'polypeptide(L)'
;MITISCGFDYIFVKNEIFTTVLCIIAIERTKTMVFFTGDIHGDWSPLVEFINRVQPSKNDIIILLGDVGLNYHGGRLDKQMKIVLNDLEIPFLCVHGNHEKRPATIPTYITKEWNGGTVWYEPHYPNLIFAKDGEIYTINGLRYLVIGGAYSVDKYYRLLHGYGWWADEQPSEEIKAYVEQQVASKSFDVILSHTCPFKYIPREMFLPMVDQSMVDDSTERWLDKIEDQADYKAWFCGHWHTDKRIDKMHFLFHYFETDDALQGLLERSEQS
;
A
#
# COMPACT_ATOMS: atom_id res chain seq x y z
N MET A 1 -32.05 -9.97 -32.73
CA MET A 1 -32.33 -8.79 -31.88
C MET A 1 -31.73 -9.11 -30.52
N ILE A 2 -30.63 -8.52 -30.19
CA ILE A 2 -29.93 -8.74 -28.90
C ILE A 2 -30.04 -7.42 -28.15
N THR A 3 -30.55 -7.48 -26.95
CA THR A 3 -30.68 -6.32 -26.07
C THR A 3 -29.58 -6.38 -25.03
N ILE A 4 -28.65 -5.39 -25.01
CA ILE A 4 -27.62 -5.26 -24.01
C ILE A 4 -28.03 -4.11 -23.09
N SER A 5 -28.25 -4.41 -21.81
CA SER A 5 -28.55 -3.43 -20.78
C SER A 5 -27.26 -3.15 -19.99
N CYS A 6 -26.72 -1.98 -20.17
CA CYS A 6 -25.59 -1.45 -19.40
C CYS A 6 -25.92 0.01 -19.08
N GLY A 7 -26.94 0.26 -18.27
CA GLY A 7 -27.26 1.60 -17.74
C GLY A 7 -27.39 2.78 -18.74
N PHE A 8 -27.32 2.53 -20.04
CA PHE A 8 -27.41 3.48 -21.15
C PHE A 8 -28.39 2.97 -22.20
N ASP A 9 -28.95 3.88 -23.00
CA ASP A 9 -29.97 3.65 -23.97
C ASP A 9 -29.73 2.46 -24.91
N TYR A 10 -30.76 1.73 -25.24
CA TYR A 10 -30.74 0.55 -26.12
C TYR A 10 -30.31 0.91 -27.52
N ILE A 11 -29.20 0.31 -28.00
CA ILE A 11 -28.78 0.41 -29.39
C ILE A 11 -29.11 -0.91 -30.10
N PHE A 12 -29.97 -0.84 -31.13
CA PHE A 12 -30.26 -1.97 -31.99
C PHE A 12 -29.23 -2.07 -33.11
N VAL A 13 -28.46 -3.13 -33.16
CA VAL A 13 -27.47 -3.36 -34.21
C VAL A 13 -27.80 -4.60 -35.02
N LYS A 14 -27.88 -4.43 -36.33
CA LYS A 14 -28.29 -5.44 -37.31
C LYS A 14 -27.15 -6.12 -38.06
N ASN A 15 -25.95 -6.25 -37.46
CA ASN A 15 -24.81 -6.90 -38.17
C ASN A 15 -23.91 -7.68 -37.20
N GLU A 16 -23.61 -8.95 -37.54
CA GLU A 16 -22.78 -9.89 -36.75
C GLU A 16 -21.38 -9.37 -36.44
N ILE A 17 -20.80 -8.54 -37.33
CA ILE A 17 -19.46 -7.96 -37.14
C ILE A 17 -19.43 -7.01 -35.94
N PHE A 18 -20.51 -6.27 -35.69
CA PHE A 18 -20.59 -5.37 -34.52
C PHE A 18 -20.75 -6.11 -33.20
N THR A 19 -21.37 -7.29 -33.22
CA THR A 19 -21.52 -8.13 -32.01
C THR A 19 -20.16 -8.68 -31.57
N THR A 20 -19.28 -9.03 -32.51
CA THR A 20 -17.92 -9.50 -32.22
C THR A 20 -17.04 -8.37 -31.64
N VAL A 21 -17.16 -7.15 -32.16
CA VAL A 21 -16.41 -5.98 -31.66
C VAL A 21 -16.89 -5.56 -30.26
N LEU A 22 -18.20 -5.59 -29.99
CA LEU A 22 -18.74 -5.31 -28.65
C LEU A 22 -18.40 -6.41 -27.62
N CYS A 23 -18.33 -7.68 -28.02
CA CYS A 23 -17.85 -8.76 -27.16
C CYS A 23 -16.34 -8.64 -26.86
N ILE A 24 -15.55 -8.07 -27.78
CA ILE A 24 -14.11 -7.82 -27.53
C ILE A 24 -13.90 -6.65 -26.55
N ILE A 25 -14.83 -5.67 -26.51
CA ILE A 25 -14.75 -4.54 -25.54
C ILE A 25 -15.22 -4.96 -24.15
N ALA A 26 -16.04 -6.01 -24.05
CA ALA A 26 -16.48 -6.62 -22.79
C ALA A 26 -15.58 -7.81 -22.36
N ILE A 27 -14.30 -7.81 -22.74
CA ILE A 27 -13.33 -8.68 -22.07
C ILE A 27 -13.23 -8.12 -20.64
N GLU A 28 -13.96 -8.76 -19.72
CA GLU A 28 -13.72 -8.58 -18.30
C GLU A 28 -12.22 -8.67 -18.08
N ARG A 29 -11.62 -7.64 -17.49
CA ARG A 29 -10.25 -7.72 -17.01
C ARG A 29 -10.19 -8.93 -16.08
N THR A 30 -9.62 -10.02 -16.55
CA THR A 30 -9.45 -11.25 -15.75
C THR A 30 -8.36 -11.11 -14.73
N LYS A 31 -7.50 -10.06 -14.87
CA LYS A 31 -6.35 -9.81 -14.01
C LYS A 31 -6.62 -8.64 -13.08
N THR A 32 -6.42 -8.85 -11.80
CA THR A 32 -6.41 -7.82 -10.76
C THR A 32 -5.32 -6.80 -11.07
N MET A 33 -5.65 -5.51 -11.13
CA MET A 33 -4.65 -4.45 -11.16
C MET A 33 -4.25 -4.10 -9.72
N VAL A 34 -2.95 -3.92 -9.52
CA VAL A 34 -2.41 -3.48 -8.23
C VAL A 34 -1.82 -2.09 -8.42
N PHE A 35 -2.31 -1.14 -7.63
CA PHE A 35 -1.87 0.24 -7.65
C PHE A 35 -1.17 0.58 -6.34
N PHE A 36 -0.04 1.27 -6.40
CA PHE A 36 0.74 1.70 -5.25
C PHE A 36 0.77 3.20 -5.18
N THR A 37 0.63 3.77 -3.99
CA THR A 37 0.90 5.19 -3.72
C THR A 37 1.43 5.37 -2.30
N GLY A 38 2.05 6.51 -2.02
CA GLY A 38 2.65 6.83 -0.73
C GLY A 38 1.66 7.42 0.26
N ASP A 39 2.15 8.34 1.04
CA ASP A 39 1.51 8.99 2.17
C ASP A 39 0.28 9.80 1.74
N ILE A 40 -0.83 9.57 2.41
CA ILE A 40 -2.09 10.30 2.18
C ILE A 40 -2.28 11.41 3.22
N HIS A 41 -1.87 11.18 4.48
CA HIS A 41 -2.06 12.09 5.61
C HIS A 41 -3.48 12.65 5.77
N GLY A 42 -4.49 11.92 5.28
CA GLY A 42 -5.88 12.33 5.30
C GLY A 42 -6.27 13.34 4.21
N ASP A 43 -5.36 13.75 3.33
CA ASP A 43 -5.72 14.43 2.08
C ASP A 43 -6.01 13.42 0.98
N TRP A 44 -7.27 13.07 0.87
CA TRP A 44 -7.75 12.06 -0.07
C TRP A 44 -7.92 12.60 -1.51
N SER A 45 -7.66 13.88 -1.74
CA SER A 45 -7.87 14.51 -3.07
C SER A 45 -7.10 13.80 -4.19
N PRO A 46 -5.81 13.49 -4.05
CA PRO A 46 -5.05 12.78 -5.10
C PRO A 46 -5.62 11.38 -5.37
N LEU A 47 -6.05 10.66 -4.32
CA LEU A 47 -6.65 9.34 -4.45
C LEU A 47 -8.01 9.40 -5.17
N VAL A 48 -8.85 10.37 -4.82
CA VAL A 48 -10.16 10.59 -5.47
C VAL A 48 -9.98 10.94 -6.96
N GLU A 49 -9.04 11.81 -7.28
CA GLU A 49 -8.70 12.15 -8.68
C GLU A 49 -8.22 10.91 -9.45
N PHE A 50 -7.34 10.11 -8.84
CA PHE A 50 -6.88 8.86 -9.42
C PHE A 50 -8.04 7.90 -9.69
N ILE A 51 -8.90 7.63 -8.69
CA ILE A 51 -10.04 6.74 -8.82
C ILE A 51 -11.00 7.23 -9.91
N ASN A 52 -11.29 8.53 -9.97
CA ASN A 52 -12.15 9.11 -10.99
C ASN A 52 -11.57 8.98 -12.41
N ARG A 53 -10.26 9.07 -12.56
CA ARG A 53 -9.57 8.94 -13.85
C ARG A 53 -9.42 7.50 -14.31
N VAL A 54 -9.01 6.61 -13.43
CA VAL A 54 -8.63 5.23 -13.75
C VAL A 54 -9.81 4.27 -13.66
N GLN A 55 -10.80 4.58 -12.81
CA GLN A 55 -11.98 3.75 -12.54
C GLN A 55 -11.60 2.31 -12.13
N PRO A 56 -10.81 2.13 -11.04
CA PRO A 56 -10.48 0.81 -10.55
C PRO A 56 -11.76 0.03 -10.24
N SER A 57 -11.75 -1.25 -10.50
CA SER A 57 -12.87 -2.15 -10.18
C SER A 57 -12.74 -2.69 -8.75
N LYS A 58 -13.79 -3.32 -8.25
CA LYS A 58 -13.77 -4.03 -6.96
C LYS A 58 -12.81 -5.24 -6.91
N ASN A 59 -12.31 -5.68 -8.05
CA ASN A 59 -11.32 -6.74 -8.14
C ASN A 59 -9.88 -6.22 -8.14
N ASP A 60 -9.69 -4.90 -8.29
CA ASP A 60 -8.39 -4.25 -8.22
C ASP A 60 -8.01 -3.98 -6.76
N ILE A 61 -6.73 -3.70 -6.51
CA ILE A 61 -6.21 -3.44 -5.16
C ILE A 61 -5.44 -2.13 -5.18
N ILE A 62 -5.70 -1.27 -4.20
CA ILE A 62 -4.90 -0.07 -3.97
C ILE A 62 -4.07 -0.29 -2.71
N ILE A 63 -2.75 -0.19 -2.83
CA ILE A 63 -1.79 -0.34 -1.73
C ILE A 63 -1.33 1.06 -1.32
N LEU A 64 -1.55 1.40 -0.05
CA LEU A 64 -1.13 2.65 0.57
C LEU A 64 0.10 2.38 1.45
N LEU A 65 1.21 3.04 1.16
CA LEU A 65 2.53 2.75 1.77
C LEU A 65 2.76 3.46 3.11
N GLY A 66 1.72 3.53 3.92
CA GLY A 66 1.72 4.11 5.25
C GLY A 66 1.21 5.55 5.28
N ASP A 67 1.10 6.11 6.48
CA ASP A 67 0.57 7.45 6.76
C ASP A 67 -0.76 7.72 6.03
N VAL A 68 -1.64 6.74 6.17
CA VAL A 68 -2.90 6.65 5.43
C VAL A 68 -3.88 7.76 5.86
N GLY A 69 -3.73 8.29 7.07
CA GLY A 69 -4.66 9.23 7.67
C GLY A 69 -5.89 8.57 8.30
N LEU A 70 -5.88 7.25 8.43
CA LEU A 70 -6.81 6.46 9.24
C LEU A 70 -6.14 6.11 10.57
N ASN A 71 -6.95 5.84 11.62
CA ASN A 71 -6.44 5.49 12.96
C ASN A 71 -5.60 6.59 13.63
N TYR A 72 -5.64 7.81 13.11
CA TYR A 72 -4.91 8.97 13.68
C TYR A 72 -5.74 9.72 14.72
N HIS A 73 -6.93 10.20 14.34
CA HIS A 73 -7.78 11.02 15.21
C HIS A 73 -8.61 10.18 16.18
N GLY A 74 -8.94 8.96 15.82
CA GLY A 74 -9.92 8.15 16.53
C GLY A 74 -11.36 8.70 16.43
N GLY A 75 -12.31 7.97 17.02
CA GLY A 75 -13.68 8.46 17.19
C GLY A 75 -14.42 8.73 15.86
N ARG A 76 -15.14 9.88 15.82
CA ARG A 76 -16.09 10.16 14.72
C ARG A 76 -15.40 10.43 13.38
N LEU A 77 -14.27 11.13 13.39
CA LEU A 77 -13.58 11.51 12.15
C LEU A 77 -13.05 10.29 11.42
N ASP A 78 -12.30 9.43 12.12
CA ASP A 78 -11.82 8.17 11.53
C ASP A 78 -12.95 7.30 11.00
N LYS A 79 -14.08 7.21 11.76
CA LYS A 79 -15.26 6.45 11.31
C LYS A 79 -15.82 6.99 10.00
N GLN A 80 -15.93 8.31 9.86
CA GLN A 80 -16.45 8.93 8.64
C GLN A 80 -15.54 8.65 7.44
N MET A 81 -14.23 8.75 7.61
CA MET A 81 -13.26 8.44 6.56
C MET A 81 -13.32 6.98 6.16
N LYS A 82 -13.38 6.07 7.14
CA LYS A 82 -13.50 4.62 6.88
C LYS A 82 -14.77 4.27 6.12
N ILE A 83 -15.90 4.90 6.42
CA ILE A 83 -17.15 4.71 5.68
C ILE A 83 -16.95 5.10 4.21
N VAL A 84 -16.45 6.32 3.96
CA VAL A 84 -16.28 6.84 2.60
C VAL A 84 -15.39 5.93 1.75
N LEU A 85 -14.25 5.50 2.30
CA LEU A 85 -13.33 4.62 1.57
C LEU A 85 -13.90 3.22 1.37
N ASN A 86 -14.56 2.67 2.39
CA ASN A 86 -15.17 1.34 2.29
C ASN A 86 -16.28 1.28 1.25
N ASP A 87 -17.05 2.37 1.11
CA ASP A 87 -18.15 2.48 0.15
C ASP A 87 -17.69 2.58 -1.32
N LEU A 88 -16.41 2.78 -1.57
CA LEU A 88 -15.80 2.65 -2.90
C LEU A 88 -15.78 1.19 -3.41
N GLU A 89 -15.99 0.22 -2.52
CA GLU A 89 -15.94 -1.23 -2.81
C GLU A 89 -14.62 -1.72 -3.43
N ILE A 90 -13.54 -0.92 -3.34
CA ILE A 90 -12.19 -1.27 -3.78
C ILE A 90 -11.41 -1.73 -2.55
N PRO A 91 -10.72 -2.88 -2.57
CA PRO A 91 -9.82 -3.28 -1.50
C PRO A 91 -8.62 -2.32 -1.36
N PHE A 92 -8.44 -1.78 -0.16
CA PHE A 92 -7.27 -0.99 0.23
C PHE A 92 -6.39 -1.82 1.15
N LEU A 93 -5.15 -2.11 0.74
CA LEU A 93 -4.14 -2.69 1.62
C LEU A 93 -3.26 -1.57 2.15
N CYS A 94 -3.36 -1.29 3.44
CA CYS A 94 -2.60 -0.23 4.11
C CYS A 94 -1.37 -0.82 4.79
N VAL A 95 -0.19 -0.32 4.47
CA VAL A 95 1.03 -0.52 5.25
C VAL A 95 0.96 0.42 6.45
N HIS A 96 1.46 0.02 7.61
CA HIS A 96 1.48 0.91 8.79
C HIS A 96 2.53 2.01 8.62
N GLY A 97 2.14 3.27 8.83
CA GLY A 97 3.02 4.44 8.87
C GLY A 97 3.35 4.91 10.30
N ASN A 98 4.04 6.04 10.43
CA ASN A 98 4.36 6.62 11.74
C ASN A 98 3.32 7.66 12.21
N HIS A 99 2.40 8.08 11.33
CA HIS A 99 1.30 8.98 11.65
C HIS A 99 -0.03 8.25 11.87
N GLU A 100 0.00 7.03 12.41
CA GLU A 100 -1.21 6.27 12.69
C GLU A 100 -1.00 5.24 13.80
N LYS A 101 -2.09 4.94 14.50
CA LYS A 101 -2.08 3.94 15.56
C LYS A 101 -2.08 2.54 14.97
N ARG A 102 -1.21 1.65 15.47
CA ARG A 102 -1.18 0.26 15.01
C ARG A 102 -2.52 -0.44 15.23
N PRO A 103 -3.08 -1.12 14.22
CA PRO A 103 -4.34 -1.86 14.34
C PRO A 103 -4.36 -2.84 15.51
N ALA A 104 -3.23 -3.51 15.78
CA ALA A 104 -3.11 -4.46 16.90
C ALA A 104 -3.42 -3.84 18.28
N THR A 105 -3.33 -2.51 18.42
CA THR A 105 -3.61 -1.78 19.67
C THR A 105 -5.01 -1.16 19.70
N ILE A 106 -5.82 -1.36 18.66
CA ILE A 106 -7.18 -0.83 18.55
C ILE A 106 -8.18 -1.99 18.76
N PRO A 107 -9.03 -1.95 19.81
CA PRO A 107 -9.88 -3.08 20.17
C PRO A 107 -10.92 -3.53 19.13
N THR A 108 -11.23 -2.67 18.15
CA THR A 108 -12.21 -2.95 17.10
C THR A 108 -11.63 -3.75 15.93
N TYR A 109 -10.29 -3.82 15.84
CA TYR A 109 -9.63 -4.61 14.80
C TYR A 109 -9.54 -6.08 15.20
N ILE A 110 -9.79 -6.92 14.20
CA ILE A 110 -9.58 -8.37 14.27
C ILE A 110 -8.75 -8.81 13.06
N THR A 111 -8.30 -10.05 13.06
CA THR A 111 -7.52 -10.60 11.95
C THR A 111 -8.36 -11.49 11.04
N LYS A 112 -7.96 -11.56 9.76
CA LYS A 112 -8.43 -12.57 8.79
C LYS A 112 -7.29 -12.97 7.87
N GLU A 113 -7.43 -14.14 7.26
CA GLU A 113 -6.60 -14.55 6.12
C GLU A 113 -6.95 -13.72 4.88
N TRP A 114 -5.93 -13.28 4.15
CA TRP A 114 -6.06 -12.55 2.90
C TRP A 114 -4.84 -12.80 2.01
N ASN A 115 -5.05 -13.32 0.81
CA ASN A 115 -3.99 -13.57 -0.18
C ASN A 115 -2.77 -14.35 0.36
N GLY A 116 -2.99 -15.32 1.24
CA GLY A 116 -1.95 -16.19 1.81
C GLY A 116 -1.21 -15.63 3.03
N GLY A 117 -1.59 -14.45 3.52
CA GLY A 117 -1.11 -13.86 4.77
C GLY A 117 -2.24 -13.39 5.67
N THR A 118 -1.89 -12.93 6.86
CA THR A 118 -2.84 -12.41 7.86
C THR A 118 -2.91 -10.89 7.76
N VAL A 119 -4.11 -10.32 7.75
CA VAL A 119 -4.34 -8.87 7.78
C VAL A 119 -5.19 -8.48 8.99
N TRP A 120 -5.06 -7.20 9.39
CA TRP A 120 -5.96 -6.55 10.34
C TRP A 120 -7.10 -5.87 9.59
N TYR A 121 -8.32 -5.94 10.13
CA TYR A 121 -9.47 -5.22 9.60
C TYR A 121 -10.54 -4.99 10.67
N GLU A 122 -11.43 -4.05 10.44
CA GLU A 122 -12.64 -3.88 11.23
C GLU A 122 -13.82 -4.47 10.44
N PRO A 123 -14.68 -5.32 11.06
CA PRO A 123 -15.79 -6.00 10.35
C PRO A 123 -16.78 -5.04 9.64
N HIS A 124 -16.87 -3.79 10.12
CA HIS A 124 -17.72 -2.75 9.51
C HIS A 124 -17.11 -2.13 8.24
N TYR A 125 -15.81 -2.35 8.00
CA TYR A 125 -15.07 -1.77 6.88
C TYR A 125 -14.21 -2.85 6.19
N PRO A 126 -14.84 -3.89 5.60
CA PRO A 126 -14.12 -5.08 5.11
C PRO A 126 -13.17 -4.83 3.96
N ASN A 127 -13.31 -3.69 3.25
CA ASN A 127 -12.43 -3.29 2.16
C ASN A 127 -11.18 -2.51 2.64
N LEU A 128 -11.14 -2.09 3.91
CA LEU A 128 -10.00 -1.42 4.51
C LEU A 128 -9.22 -2.42 5.36
N ILE A 129 -8.13 -2.94 4.81
CA ILE A 129 -7.29 -3.92 5.48
C ILE A 129 -5.91 -3.35 5.73
N PHE A 130 -5.35 -3.61 6.90
CA PHE A 130 -4.00 -3.25 7.26
C PHE A 130 -3.11 -4.48 7.22
N ALA A 131 -2.01 -4.39 6.52
CA ALA A 131 -1.02 -5.44 6.47
C ALA A 131 -0.44 -5.69 7.87
N LYS A 132 -0.09 -6.93 8.14
CA LYS A 132 0.68 -7.29 9.33
C LYS A 132 2.15 -7.37 8.95
N ASP A 133 3.01 -6.73 9.72
CA ASP A 133 4.45 -6.71 9.44
C ASP A 133 5.04 -8.12 9.38
N GLY A 134 5.86 -8.39 8.38
CA GLY A 134 6.47 -9.68 8.11
C GLY A 134 5.59 -10.67 7.35
N GLU A 135 4.31 -10.37 7.11
CA GLU A 135 3.47 -11.21 6.29
C GLU A 135 3.81 -11.09 4.79
N ILE A 136 3.56 -12.16 4.05
CA ILE A 136 3.79 -12.23 2.61
C ILE A 136 2.45 -12.51 1.93
N TYR A 137 2.01 -11.58 1.08
CA TYR A 137 0.76 -11.69 0.33
C TYR A 137 1.05 -12.07 -1.11
N THR A 138 0.24 -12.99 -1.68
CA THR A 138 0.38 -13.42 -3.08
C THR A 138 -0.73 -12.81 -3.92
N ILE A 139 -0.38 -11.91 -4.81
CA ILE A 139 -1.32 -11.24 -5.72
C ILE A 139 -0.81 -11.43 -7.15
N ASN A 140 -1.62 -11.95 -8.03
CA ASN A 140 -1.25 -12.25 -9.44
C ASN A 140 0.04 -13.08 -9.58
N GLY A 141 0.33 -13.97 -8.64
CA GLY A 141 1.55 -14.77 -8.64
C GLY A 141 2.79 -14.06 -8.07
N LEU A 142 2.77 -12.73 -7.89
CA LEU A 142 3.82 -11.99 -7.17
C LEU A 142 3.63 -12.08 -5.66
N ARG A 143 4.73 -12.18 -4.93
CA ARG A 143 4.77 -12.28 -3.47
C ARG A 143 5.31 -11.00 -2.87
N TYR A 144 4.50 -10.36 -2.04
CA TYR A 144 4.75 -9.05 -1.44
C TYR A 144 5.04 -9.20 0.05
N LEU A 145 6.29 -8.99 0.47
CA LEU A 145 6.66 -8.87 1.89
C LEU A 145 6.34 -7.46 2.38
N VAL A 146 5.71 -7.32 3.54
CA VAL A 146 5.32 -6.01 4.10
C VAL A 146 6.07 -5.69 5.38
N ILE A 147 6.56 -4.44 5.49
CA ILE A 147 7.29 -3.92 6.66
C ILE A 147 6.82 -2.48 6.93
N GLY A 148 6.04 -2.27 7.98
CA GLY A 148 5.51 -0.95 8.33
C GLY A 148 6.36 -0.21 9.37
N GLY A 149 6.07 1.08 9.50
CA GLY A 149 6.62 1.96 10.54
C GLY A 149 7.88 2.71 10.15
N ALA A 150 8.07 3.86 10.80
CA ALA A 150 9.24 4.73 10.71
C ALA A 150 9.32 5.63 11.95
N TYR A 151 10.42 6.37 12.11
CA TYR A 151 10.55 7.38 13.15
C TYR A 151 9.89 8.70 12.74
N SER A 152 9.14 9.32 13.65
CA SER A 152 8.55 10.66 13.44
C SER A 152 9.54 11.76 13.78
N VAL A 153 10.07 12.46 12.78
CA VAL A 153 10.97 13.62 12.99
C VAL A 153 10.26 14.77 13.70
N ASP A 154 8.93 14.84 13.63
CA ASP A 154 8.07 15.81 14.29
C ASP A 154 7.52 15.36 15.66
N LYS A 155 8.01 14.24 16.20
CA LYS A 155 7.58 13.64 17.47
C LYS A 155 7.44 14.65 18.59
N TYR A 156 8.48 15.44 18.84
CA TYR A 156 8.48 16.41 19.94
C TYR A 156 7.48 17.55 19.72
N TYR A 157 7.33 17.99 18.49
CA TYR A 157 6.31 18.97 18.11
C TYR A 157 4.90 18.42 18.37
N ARG A 158 4.63 17.20 17.97
CA ARG A 158 3.33 16.52 18.18
C ARG A 158 3.02 16.39 19.67
N LEU A 159 3.97 15.90 20.46
CA LEU A 159 3.82 15.78 21.92
C LEU A 159 3.57 17.14 22.60
N LEU A 160 4.30 18.19 22.21
CA LEU A 160 4.14 19.54 22.77
C LEU A 160 2.75 20.13 22.50
N HIS A 161 2.17 19.85 21.33
CA HIS A 161 0.88 20.38 20.91
C HIS A 161 -0.30 19.43 21.18
N GLY A 162 -0.05 18.28 21.82
CA GLY A 162 -1.10 17.30 22.11
C GLY A 162 -1.64 16.57 20.88
N TYR A 163 -0.85 16.47 19.81
CA TYR A 163 -1.18 15.68 18.65
C TYR A 163 -0.90 14.19 18.88
N GLY A 164 -1.54 13.32 18.09
CA GLY A 164 -1.35 11.88 18.18
C GLY A 164 0.10 11.48 17.88
N TRP A 165 0.72 10.75 18.79
CA TRP A 165 2.00 10.07 18.61
C TRP A 165 1.95 8.76 19.39
N TRP A 166 2.58 7.71 18.88
CA TRP A 166 2.55 6.37 19.46
C TRP A 166 3.96 5.81 19.55
N ALA A 167 4.28 5.23 20.70
CA ALA A 167 5.62 4.72 20.99
C ALA A 167 6.00 3.50 20.14
N ASP A 168 5.01 2.85 19.52
CA ASP A 168 5.14 1.71 18.62
C ASP A 168 5.13 2.10 17.13
N GLU A 169 5.45 3.37 16.82
CA GLU A 169 5.56 3.87 15.44
C GLU A 169 6.59 3.10 14.60
N GLN A 170 7.70 2.70 15.22
CA GLN A 170 8.73 1.86 14.61
C GLN A 170 8.47 0.36 14.87
N PRO A 171 9.03 -0.57 14.05
CA PRO A 171 8.96 -2.00 14.31
C PRO A 171 9.61 -2.37 15.65
N SER A 172 8.88 -3.13 16.49
CA SER A 172 9.46 -3.70 17.70
C SER A 172 10.49 -4.79 17.39
N GLU A 173 11.30 -5.19 18.38
CA GLU A 173 12.27 -6.27 18.20
C GLU A 173 11.61 -7.60 17.84
N GLU A 174 10.39 -7.87 18.31
CA GLU A 174 9.61 -9.05 17.93
C GLU A 174 9.19 -8.99 16.46
N ILE A 175 8.78 -7.82 15.96
CA ILE A 175 8.46 -7.61 14.54
C ILE A 175 9.71 -7.80 13.69
N LYS A 176 10.83 -7.20 14.09
CA LYS A 176 12.11 -7.33 13.38
C LYS A 176 12.56 -8.78 13.28
N ALA A 177 12.52 -9.51 14.39
CA ALA A 177 12.87 -10.94 14.41
C ALA A 177 11.97 -11.77 13.51
N TYR A 178 10.66 -11.47 13.48
CA TYR A 178 9.72 -12.18 12.62
C TYR A 178 10.00 -11.87 11.12
N VAL A 179 10.23 -10.61 10.75
CA VAL A 179 10.61 -10.22 9.39
C VAL A 179 11.90 -10.92 8.96
N GLU A 180 12.94 -10.92 9.81
CA GLU A 180 14.22 -11.60 9.54
C GLU A 180 14.03 -13.09 9.29
N GLN A 181 13.17 -13.75 10.07
CA GLN A 181 12.80 -15.15 9.87
C GLN A 181 12.10 -15.37 8.51
N GLN A 182 11.19 -14.48 8.12
CA GLN A 182 10.52 -14.57 6.82
C GLN A 182 11.52 -14.40 5.67
N VAL A 183 12.41 -13.42 5.74
CA VAL A 183 13.45 -13.16 4.75
C VAL A 183 14.40 -14.37 4.60
N ALA A 184 14.80 -14.98 5.72
CA ALA A 184 15.69 -16.14 5.71
C ALA A 184 15.04 -17.43 5.19
N SER A 185 13.72 -17.58 5.31
CA SER A 185 13.06 -18.86 5.09
C SER A 185 12.09 -18.89 3.89
N LYS A 186 11.71 -17.73 3.34
CA LYS A 186 10.71 -17.64 2.27
C LYS A 186 11.21 -16.79 1.11
N SER A 187 10.72 -17.09 -0.08
CA SER A 187 10.90 -16.25 -1.25
C SER A 187 9.80 -15.19 -1.34
N PHE A 188 10.13 -14.04 -1.90
CA PHE A 188 9.20 -12.95 -2.24
C PHE A 188 9.79 -12.17 -3.42
N ASP A 189 8.93 -11.45 -4.12
CA ASP A 189 9.30 -10.72 -5.34
C ASP A 189 9.41 -9.22 -5.09
N VAL A 190 8.57 -8.71 -4.17
CA VAL A 190 8.41 -7.29 -3.90
C VAL A 190 8.45 -7.05 -2.39
N ILE A 191 9.10 -5.96 -2.00
CA ILE A 191 9.02 -5.46 -0.63
C ILE A 191 8.18 -4.18 -0.63
N LEU A 192 7.23 -4.11 0.30
CA LEU A 192 6.43 -2.93 0.59
C LEU A 192 6.80 -2.44 1.99
N SER A 193 7.28 -1.22 2.10
CA SER A 193 7.58 -0.65 3.41
C SER A 193 7.05 0.78 3.53
N HIS A 194 7.00 1.31 4.77
CA HIS A 194 6.71 2.72 4.93
C HIS A 194 7.96 3.55 4.66
N THR A 195 9.07 3.30 5.34
CA THR A 195 10.36 3.95 5.06
C THR A 195 11.30 3.07 4.23
N CYS A 196 12.51 3.54 3.89
CA CYS A 196 13.47 2.85 3.04
C CYS A 196 14.73 2.40 3.82
N PRO A 197 15.58 1.50 3.25
CA PRO A 197 16.91 1.25 3.76
C PRO A 197 17.77 2.52 3.83
N PHE A 198 18.62 2.61 4.86
CA PHE A 198 19.42 3.81 5.18
C PHE A 198 20.28 4.32 4.02
N LYS A 199 20.83 3.41 3.22
CA LYS A 199 21.66 3.76 2.04
C LYS A 199 20.89 4.48 0.94
N TYR A 200 19.54 4.35 0.91
CA TYR A 200 18.67 4.97 -0.07
C TYR A 200 17.96 6.23 0.44
N ILE A 201 18.18 6.63 1.70
CA ILE A 201 17.54 7.84 2.26
C ILE A 201 17.75 9.04 1.33
N PRO A 202 16.67 9.67 0.84
CA PRO A 202 16.75 10.84 -0.03
C PRO A 202 17.08 12.09 0.79
N ARG A 203 18.37 12.30 1.07
CA ARG A 203 18.87 13.36 1.97
C ARG A 203 18.47 14.77 1.53
N GLU A 204 18.19 14.97 0.25
CA GLU A 204 17.65 16.21 -0.32
C GLU A 204 16.24 16.54 0.21
N MET A 205 15.52 15.56 0.77
CA MET A 205 14.20 15.73 1.37
C MET A 205 14.25 16.07 2.86
N PHE A 206 15.44 16.15 3.46
CA PHE A 206 15.57 16.47 4.87
C PHE A 206 15.02 17.88 5.16
N LEU A 207 14.19 17.97 6.20
CA LEU A 207 13.66 19.24 6.66
C LEU A 207 14.79 20.10 7.25
N PRO A 208 15.01 21.34 6.79
CA PRO A 208 16.15 22.18 7.22
C PRO A 208 16.18 22.48 8.73
N MET A 209 15.03 22.38 9.40
CA MET A 209 14.90 22.70 10.85
C MET A 209 15.04 21.48 11.75
N VAL A 210 15.25 20.28 11.19
CA VAL A 210 15.42 19.04 11.95
C VAL A 210 16.91 18.75 12.13
N ASP A 211 17.34 18.68 13.38
CA ASP A 211 18.69 18.21 13.72
C ASP A 211 18.77 16.70 13.48
N GLN A 212 19.42 16.29 12.42
CA GLN A 212 19.54 14.89 12.00
C GLN A 212 20.28 14.03 13.02
N SER A 213 21.10 14.61 13.91
CA SER A 213 21.75 13.86 14.99
C SER A 213 20.78 13.37 16.07
N MET A 214 19.56 13.92 16.11
CA MET A 214 18.49 13.57 17.06
C MET A 214 17.46 12.61 16.45
N VAL A 215 17.59 12.28 15.17
CA VAL A 215 16.67 11.36 14.47
C VAL A 215 17.10 9.93 14.75
N ASP A 216 16.13 9.10 15.17
CA ASP A 216 16.37 7.68 15.36
C ASP A 216 16.20 6.95 14.00
N ASP A 217 17.32 6.70 13.34
CA ASP A 217 17.41 6.00 12.05
C ASP A 217 17.57 4.48 12.18
N SER A 218 17.23 3.93 13.35
CA SER A 218 17.44 2.50 13.66
C SER A 218 16.61 1.58 12.74
N THR A 219 15.41 2.01 12.31
CA THR A 219 14.58 1.28 11.37
C THR A 219 15.25 1.22 10.00
N GLU A 220 15.71 2.34 9.46
CA GLU A 220 16.36 2.42 8.15
C GLU A 220 17.67 1.60 8.13
N ARG A 221 18.46 1.65 9.20
CA ARG A 221 19.69 0.82 9.34
C ARG A 221 19.39 -0.67 9.47
N TRP A 222 18.27 -1.02 10.07
CA TRP A 222 17.82 -2.41 10.10
C TRP A 222 17.33 -2.83 8.71
N LEU A 223 16.64 -1.98 7.98
CA LEU A 223 16.22 -2.25 6.60
C LEU A 223 17.40 -2.42 5.64
N ASP A 224 18.57 -1.78 5.88
CA ASP A 224 19.82 -2.08 5.14
C ASP A 224 20.18 -3.57 5.28
N LYS A 225 20.09 -4.12 6.50
CA LYS A 225 20.40 -5.54 6.74
C LYS A 225 19.41 -6.48 6.07
N ILE A 226 18.14 -6.08 6.02
CA ILE A 226 17.08 -6.82 5.29
C ILE A 226 17.39 -6.80 3.80
N GLU A 227 17.74 -5.65 3.25
CA GLU A 227 18.02 -5.48 1.83
C GLU A 227 19.26 -6.27 1.39
N ASP A 228 20.32 -6.32 2.22
CA ASP A 228 21.55 -7.08 1.96
C ASP A 228 21.29 -8.61 1.91
N GLN A 229 20.23 -9.11 2.53
CA GLN A 229 19.88 -10.55 2.60
C GLN A 229 18.75 -10.93 1.64
N ALA A 230 17.99 -9.96 1.14
CA ALA A 230 16.78 -10.19 0.38
C ALA A 230 17.08 -10.33 -1.12
N ASP A 231 16.53 -11.36 -1.75
CA ASP A 231 16.40 -11.41 -3.22
C ASP A 231 15.01 -10.91 -3.61
N TYR A 232 14.97 -9.72 -4.25
CA TYR A 232 13.73 -9.06 -4.61
C TYR A 232 13.86 -8.33 -5.97
N LYS A 233 12.72 -8.08 -6.62
CA LYS A 233 12.64 -7.43 -7.94
C LYS A 233 12.40 -5.93 -7.82
N ALA A 234 11.57 -5.51 -6.85
CA ALA A 234 11.25 -4.11 -6.57
C ALA A 234 10.96 -3.89 -5.09
N TRP A 235 11.19 -2.67 -4.63
CA TRP A 235 10.87 -2.21 -3.28
C TRP A 235 10.12 -0.88 -3.37
N PHE A 236 8.91 -0.82 -2.85
CA PHE A 236 8.08 0.39 -2.82
C PHE A 236 8.01 0.93 -1.40
N CYS A 237 8.22 2.25 -1.25
CA CYS A 237 8.10 2.93 0.04
C CYS A 237 7.49 4.33 -0.09
N GLY A 238 6.92 4.82 1.03
CA GLY A 238 6.44 6.19 1.24
C GLY A 238 7.38 7.03 2.10
N HIS A 239 6.82 7.70 3.13
CA HIS A 239 7.50 8.44 4.21
C HIS A 239 8.30 9.68 3.78
N TRP A 240 8.97 9.64 2.66
CA TRP A 240 9.91 10.67 2.22
C TRP A 240 9.28 11.78 1.39
N HIS A 241 7.98 11.74 1.16
CA HIS A 241 7.20 12.73 0.40
C HIS A 241 7.85 13.10 -0.94
N THR A 242 8.33 12.11 -1.65
CA THR A 242 8.97 12.26 -2.96
C THR A 242 8.57 11.14 -3.91
N ASP A 243 8.44 11.48 -5.18
CA ASP A 243 8.23 10.52 -6.26
C ASP A 243 9.57 10.34 -6.99
N LYS A 244 10.25 9.21 -6.72
CA LYS A 244 11.61 8.97 -7.19
C LYS A 244 11.88 7.48 -7.35
N ARG A 245 12.74 7.13 -8.29
CA ARG A 245 13.24 5.77 -8.43
C ARG A 245 14.76 5.74 -8.39
N ILE A 246 15.30 4.81 -7.59
CA ILE A 246 16.73 4.52 -7.50
C ILE A 246 16.87 2.99 -7.63
N ASP A 247 17.34 2.50 -8.77
CA ASP A 247 17.47 1.07 -9.04
C ASP A 247 16.13 0.32 -8.91
N LYS A 248 16.04 -0.58 -7.93
CA LYS A 248 14.85 -1.34 -7.57
C LYS A 248 13.97 -0.64 -6.54
N MET A 249 14.43 0.52 -6.00
CA MET A 249 13.73 1.28 -4.97
C MET A 249 12.81 2.32 -5.61
N HIS A 250 11.54 2.29 -5.26
CA HIS A 250 10.50 3.19 -5.74
C HIS A 250 9.95 3.97 -4.55
N PHE A 251 10.21 5.27 -4.52
CA PHE A 251 9.63 6.22 -3.56
C PHE A 251 8.35 6.76 -4.16
N LEU A 252 7.25 6.68 -3.43
CA LEU A 252 5.95 7.14 -3.88
C LEU A 252 5.36 8.14 -2.87
N PHE A 253 4.74 9.19 -3.41
CA PHE A 253 4.00 10.19 -2.63
C PHE A 253 2.67 10.53 -3.31
N HIS A 254 2.68 11.28 -4.40
CA HIS A 254 1.47 11.63 -5.15
C HIS A 254 1.28 10.81 -6.42
N TYR A 255 2.31 10.11 -6.85
CA TYR A 255 2.23 9.25 -8.02
C TYR A 255 1.60 7.89 -7.68
N PHE A 256 0.84 7.36 -8.65
CA PHE A 256 0.29 6.00 -8.59
C PHE A 256 1.03 5.13 -9.59
N GLU A 257 1.70 4.11 -9.09
CA GLU A 257 2.42 3.13 -9.89
C GLU A 257 1.64 1.81 -9.94
N THR A 258 1.91 0.96 -10.93
CA THR A 258 1.29 -0.36 -11.09
C THR A 258 2.32 -1.48 -11.08
N ASP A 259 1.88 -2.72 -10.86
CA ASP A 259 2.72 -3.91 -10.92
C ASP A 259 2.92 -4.45 -12.36
N ASP A 260 2.41 -3.80 -13.38
CA ASP A 260 2.46 -4.29 -14.78
C ASP A 260 3.88 -4.59 -15.26
N ALA A 261 4.84 -3.72 -14.95
CA ALA A 261 6.24 -3.93 -15.35
C ALA A 261 6.85 -5.19 -14.69
N LEU A 262 6.47 -5.47 -13.44
CA LEU A 262 6.92 -6.64 -12.68
C LEU A 262 6.27 -7.92 -13.19
N GLN A 263 4.99 -7.85 -13.54
CA GLN A 263 4.26 -8.95 -14.15
C GLN A 263 4.89 -9.38 -15.48
N GLY A 264 5.27 -8.43 -16.34
CA GLY A 264 5.97 -8.71 -17.58
C GLY A 264 7.36 -9.36 -17.41
N LEU A 265 7.99 -9.22 -16.23
CA LEU A 265 9.22 -9.95 -15.89
C LEU A 265 8.95 -11.41 -15.53
N LEU A 266 7.85 -11.70 -14.82
CA LEU A 266 7.45 -13.07 -14.49
C LEU A 266 7.14 -13.87 -15.76
N GLU A 267 6.32 -13.33 -16.66
CA GLU A 267 5.93 -13.99 -17.91
C GLU A 267 7.14 -14.38 -18.79
N ARG A 268 8.20 -13.54 -18.77
CA ARG A 268 9.45 -13.85 -19.49
C ARG A 268 10.28 -14.93 -18.81
N SER A 269 10.24 -15.03 -17.49
CA SER A 269 10.99 -16.06 -16.75
C SER A 269 10.37 -17.46 -16.86
N GLU A 270 9.06 -17.54 -17.10
CA GLU A 270 8.35 -18.81 -17.30
C GLU A 270 8.50 -19.37 -18.73
N GLN A 271 8.95 -18.54 -19.69
CA GLN A 271 9.16 -18.91 -21.08
C GLN A 271 10.63 -19.28 -21.40
N SER A 272 11.53 -19.14 -20.45
CA SER A 272 12.96 -19.46 -20.57
C SER A 272 13.32 -20.76 -19.83
#